data_a938bdb2412989ad8395d8f2c1dd56bd
#
_entry.id   a938bdb2412989ad8395d8f2c1dd56bd
#
_cell.length_a   1.000
_cell.length_b   1.000
_cell.length_c   1.000
_cell.angle_alpha   90.00
_cell.angle_beta   90.00
_cell.angle_gamma   90.00
#
_symmetry.space_group_name_H-M   'P 1'
#
loop_
_entity.id
_entity.type
_entity.pdbx_description
1 polymer ?
#
loop_
_entity_poly.entity_id
_entity_poly.type
_entity_poly.pdbx_seq_one_letter_code
_entity_poly.pdbx_strand_id
1 'polypeptide(L)'
;MCIFAENLESMRKEKLYWGIAAILALSSCTTHYMVSGVSRTRLLVDKTYDRPLPEEVTTFMSPYKGKVDELMSPVLGRTPTPLVSGRPESPLSNLLSDILVWSGKLYGEKPDFGVYNIGGIRASLAQGDITIGDVFDVAPFENKVCFLTLSGEKVLELMGQIAYRGGEGVSREVRLVITKDNKLVRATIGGKEIDPKASFRVATIDYLSGGNDRMTAFKSCTDLRLITTDDALTRELIMKYIKERTAAGQLVEGAADGRIIVEE
;
A
#
# COMPACT_ATOMS: atom_id res chain seq x y z
N MET A 1 -53.01 65.77 26.84
CA MET A 1 -53.14 64.51 25.99
C MET A 1 -51.82 63.92 25.61
N CYS A 2 -50.64 64.36 26.10
CA CYS A 2 -49.33 63.82 25.76
C CYS A 2 -48.75 62.81 26.80
N ILE A 3 -49.17 62.82 28.07
CA ILE A 3 -48.56 61.97 29.10
C ILE A 3 -49.06 60.53 29.04
N PHE A 4 -50.22 60.26 28.45
CA PHE A 4 -50.77 58.92 28.31
C PHE A 4 -50.12 58.11 27.14
N ALA A 5 -49.60 58.75 26.11
CA ALA A 5 -48.97 58.14 24.97
C ALA A 5 -47.54 57.63 25.32
N GLU A 6 -46.77 58.41 26.11
CA GLU A 6 -45.42 58.01 26.52
C GLU A 6 -45.43 56.81 27.45
N ASN A 7 -46.43 56.69 28.35
CA ASN A 7 -46.53 55.53 29.22
C ASN A 7 -46.90 54.24 28.48
N LEU A 8 -47.69 54.32 27.38
CA LEU A 8 -48.05 53.15 26.60
C LEU A 8 -46.88 52.63 25.76
N GLU A 9 -46.01 53.52 25.28
CA GLU A 9 -44.82 53.14 24.50
C GLU A 9 -43.73 52.54 25.40
N SER A 10 -43.58 53.08 26.62
CA SER A 10 -42.68 52.51 27.63
C SER A 10 -43.08 51.09 28.06
N MET A 11 -44.37 50.89 28.36
CA MET A 11 -44.93 49.56 28.72
C MET A 11 -44.84 48.54 27.57
N ARG A 12 -44.92 49.02 26.32
CA ARG A 12 -44.76 48.16 25.14
C ARG A 12 -43.32 47.73 24.95
N LYS A 13 -42.35 48.59 25.20
CA LYS A 13 -40.92 48.30 25.16
C LYS A 13 -40.52 47.32 26.28
N GLU A 14 -40.99 47.54 27.53
CA GLU A 14 -40.73 46.59 28.62
C GLU A 14 -41.27 45.19 28.33
N LYS A 15 -42.49 45.08 27.85
CA LYS A 15 -43.06 43.77 27.48
C LYS A 15 -42.27 43.09 26.35
N LEU A 16 -41.74 43.87 25.40
CA LEU A 16 -40.87 43.33 24.33
C LEU A 16 -39.53 42.83 24.89
N TYR A 17 -38.92 43.56 25.82
CA TYR A 17 -37.66 43.11 26.48
C TYR A 17 -37.87 41.86 27.30
N TRP A 18 -38.97 41.73 28.06
CA TRP A 18 -39.30 40.55 28.79
C TRP A 18 -39.60 39.34 27.86
N GLY A 19 -40.21 39.57 26.72
CA GLY A 19 -40.44 38.55 25.70
C GLY A 19 -39.13 38.06 25.11
N ILE A 20 -38.19 38.94 24.77
CA ILE A 20 -36.88 38.57 24.24
C ILE A 20 -36.04 37.85 25.29
N ALA A 21 -36.06 38.29 26.56
CA ALA A 21 -35.36 37.61 27.65
C ALA A 21 -35.92 36.23 27.91
N ALA A 22 -37.23 36.01 27.80
CA ALA A 22 -37.85 34.70 27.93
C ALA A 22 -37.47 33.75 26.77
N ILE A 23 -37.39 34.26 25.52
CA ILE A 23 -36.96 33.48 24.36
C ILE A 23 -35.48 33.07 24.49
N LEU A 24 -34.61 33.99 24.97
CA LEU A 24 -33.19 33.70 25.22
C LEU A 24 -33.00 32.70 26.36
N ALA A 25 -33.82 32.73 27.40
CA ALA A 25 -33.77 31.75 28.48
C ALA A 25 -34.25 30.35 28.03
N LEU A 26 -35.18 30.26 27.07
CA LEU A 26 -35.66 28.97 26.54
C LEU A 26 -34.68 28.35 25.54
N SER A 27 -33.78 29.12 24.93
CA SER A 27 -32.76 28.63 24.01
C SER A 27 -31.49 28.09 24.70
N SER A 28 -31.40 28.17 26.03
CA SER A 28 -30.22 27.77 26.79
C SER A 28 -30.13 26.27 27.14
N CYS A 29 -31.09 25.44 26.69
CA CYS A 29 -31.00 24.02 26.92
C CYS A 29 -30.12 23.35 25.83
N THR A 30 -28.81 23.46 25.98
CA THR A 30 -27.89 22.56 25.24
C THR A 30 -27.85 21.22 25.95
N THR A 31 -28.38 20.20 25.30
CA THR A 31 -28.24 18.82 25.77
C THR A 31 -26.78 18.39 25.56
N HIS A 32 -26.02 18.35 26.64
CA HIS A 32 -24.67 17.80 26.59
C HIS A 32 -24.77 16.29 26.79
N TYR A 33 -24.45 15.54 25.72
CA TYR A 33 -24.28 14.09 25.85
C TYR A 33 -22.89 13.80 26.39
N MET A 34 -22.81 13.21 27.55
CA MET A 34 -21.57 12.70 28.12
C MET A 34 -21.56 11.18 27.98
N VAL A 35 -20.42 10.66 27.52
CA VAL A 35 -20.21 9.20 27.53
C VAL A 35 -20.12 8.75 28.98
N SER A 36 -21.18 8.10 29.49
CA SER A 36 -21.29 7.65 30.90
C SER A 36 -20.60 6.31 31.15
N GLY A 37 -20.23 5.59 30.09
CA GLY A 37 -19.50 4.33 30.19
C GLY A 37 -19.21 3.73 28.82
N VAL A 38 -18.13 2.99 28.74
CA VAL A 38 -17.75 2.18 27.58
C VAL A 38 -17.59 0.75 28.10
N SER A 39 -18.45 -0.18 27.63
CA SER A 39 -18.24 -1.60 27.84
C SER A 39 -17.56 -2.20 26.61
N ARG A 40 -16.57 -3.07 26.85
CA ARG A 40 -15.90 -3.81 25.78
C ARG A 40 -16.11 -5.29 26.02
N THR A 41 -16.59 -5.98 24.98
CA THR A 41 -16.63 -7.44 24.96
C THR A 41 -15.65 -7.91 23.93
N ARG A 42 -14.75 -8.82 24.32
CA ARG A 42 -13.82 -9.47 23.40
C ARG A 42 -14.39 -10.84 23.03
N LEU A 43 -14.83 -10.98 21.80
CA LEU A 43 -15.19 -12.28 21.23
C LEU A 43 -13.93 -12.81 20.53
N LEU A 44 -13.39 -13.91 21.05
CA LEU A 44 -12.28 -14.60 20.39
C LEU A 44 -12.86 -15.42 19.24
N VAL A 45 -12.34 -15.22 18.05
CA VAL A 45 -12.59 -16.12 16.92
C VAL A 45 -11.68 -17.32 17.10
N ASP A 46 -12.20 -18.37 17.69
CA ASP A 46 -11.49 -19.62 17.99
C ASP A 46 -12.30 -20.81 17.49
N LYS A 47 -11.82 -22.01 17.76
CA LYS A 47 -12.45 -23.29 17.36
C LYS A 47 -13.92 -23.45 17.79
N THR A 48 -14.43 -22.62 18.71
CA THR A 48 -15.83 -22.63 19.13
C THR A 48 -16.78 -22.30 17.98
N TYR A 49 -16.26 -21.56 16.99
CA TYR A 49 -16.99 -21.16 15.78
C TYR A 49 -16.77 -22.09 14.60
N ASP A 50 -15.85 -23.07 14.70
CA ASP A 50 -15.57 -24.06 13.66
C ASP A 50 -16.66 -25.15 13.63
N ARG A 51 -17.91 -24.72 13.54
CA ARG A 51 -19.04 -25.63 13.38
C ARG A 51 -19.19 -25.99 11.91
N PRO A 52 -19.59 -27.23 11.56
CA PRO A 52 -19.97 -27.55 10.21
C PRO A 52 -21.00 -26.54 9.70
N LEU A 53 -20.77 -25.99 8.52
CA LEU A 53 -21.74 -25.14 7.87
C LEU A 53 -23.04 -25.92 7.64
N PRO A 54 -24.23 -25.27 7.76
CA PRO A 54 -25.47 -25.89 7.37
C PRO A 54 -25.39 -26.45 5.96
N GLU A 55 -25.96 -27.60 5.71
CA GLU A 55 -25.91 -28.30 4.41
C GLU A 55 -26.41 -27.42 3.25
N GLU A 56 -27.45 -26.61 3.52
CA GLU A 56 -27.98 -25.65 2.55
C GLU A 56 -26.91 -24.62 2.11
N VAL A 57 -26.13 -24.10 3.06
CA VAL A 57 -25.04 -23.16 2.78
C VAL A 57 -23.92 -23.82 2.00
N THR A 58 -23.54 -25.03 2.40
CA THR A 58 -22.50 -25.81 1.74
C THR A 58 -22.92 -26.14 0.30
N THR A 59 -24.15 -26.57 0.10
CA THR A 59 -24.72 -26.88 -1.24
C THR A 59 -24.77 -25.65 -2.11
N PHE A 60 -25.20 -24.51 -1.58
CA PHE A 60 -25.24 -23.24 -2.30
C PHE A 60 -23.83 -22.77 -2.72
N MET A 61 -22.86 -22.86 -1.81
CA MET A 61 -21.48 -22.37 -2.05
C MET A 61 -20.64 -23.31 -2.92
N SER A 62 -20.94 -24.61 -2.94
CA SER A 62 -20.13 -25.65 -3.58
C SER A 62 -19.79 -25.34 -5.06
N PRO A 63 -20.72 -24.96 -5.94
CA PRO A 63 -20.41 -24.69 -7.35
C PRO A 63 -19.49 -23.48 -7.53
N TYR A 64 -19.64 -22.45 -6.67
CA TYR A 64 -18.78 -21.25 -6.71
C TYR A 64 -17.37 -21.60 -6.23
N LYS A 65 -17.28 -22.31 -5.09
CA LYS A 65 -16.00 -22.76 -4.55
C LYS A 65 -15.26 -23.65 -5.55
N GLY A 66 -15.94 -24.63 -6.15
CA GLY A 66 -15.33 -25.52 -7.14
C GLY A 66 -14.74 -24.75 -8.32
N LYS A 67 -15.45 -23.73 -8.83
CA LYS A 67 -14.96 -22.90 -9.92
C LYS A 67 -13.75 -22.03 -9.51
N VAL A 68 -13.77 -21.48 -8.29
CA VAL A 68 -12.63 -20.72 -7.76
C VAL A 68 -11.43 -21.63 -7.59
N ASP A 69 -11.61 -22.81 -6.99
CA ASP A 69 -10.54 -23.78 -6.78
C ASP A 69 -9.92 -24.22 -8.13
N GLU A 70 -10.73 -24.45 -9.16
CA GLU A 70 -10.24 -24.78 -10.52
C GLU A 70 -9.35 -23.68 -11.09
N LEU A 71 -9.71 -22.41 -10.91
CA LEU A 71 -8.97 -21.27 -11.45
C LEU A 71 -7.71 -20.93 -10.64
N MET A 72 -7.73 -21.15 -9.32
CA MET A 72 -6.69 -20.69 -8.41
C MET A 72 -5.68 -21.76 -8.01
N SER A 73 -6.02 -23.05 -8.16
CA SER A 73 -5.12 -24.16 -7.80
C SER A 73 -4.00 -24.50 -8.79
N PRO A 74 -4.00 -24.10 -10.08
CA PRO A 74 -2.90 -24.45 -10.97
C PRO A 74 -1.56 -23.96 -10.43
N VAL A 75 -0.58 -24.88 -10.39
CA VAL A 75 0.79 -24.60 -9.95
C VAL A 75 1.56 -23.89 -11.07
N LEU A 76 2.19 -22.79 -10.72
CA LEU A 76 3.01 -21.95 -11.61
C LEU A 76 4.50 -22.30 -11.54
N GLY A 77 4.97 -22.68 -10.35
CA GLY A 77 6.37 -22.96 -10.07
C GLY A 77 6.58 -23.37 -8.63
N ARG A 78 7.84 -23.34 -8.17
CA ARG A 78 8.20 -23.75 -6.81
C ARG A 78 9.25 -22.81 -6.21
N THR A 79 9.18 -22.61 -4.90
CA THR A 79 10.23 -21.94 -4.12
C THR A 79 10.88 -22.90 -3.12
N PRO A 80 12.23 -22.87 -2.99
CA PRO A 80 12.94 -23.75 -2.07
C PRO A 80 12.84 -23.32 -0.62
N THR A 81 12.47 -22.05 -0.37
CA THR A 81 12.38 -21.45 0.97
C THR A 81 11.14 -20.56 1.05
N PRO A 82 10.62 -20.30 2.26
CA PRO A 82 9.54 -19.31 2.40
C PRO A 82 10.00 -17.94 1.95
N LEU A 83 9.18 -17.24 1.16
CA LEU A 83 9.41 -15.87 0.76
C LEU A 83 8.46 -14.96 1.55
N VAL A 84 9.01 -14.32 2.57
CA VAL A 84 8.26 -13.43 3.48
C VAL A 84 8.47 -11.96 3.10
N SER A 85 7.52 -11.11 3.47
CA SER A 85 7.60 -9.66 3.33
C SER A 85 7.92 -9.00 4.67
N GLY A 86 8.79 -8.01 4.68
CA GLY A 86 9.19 -7.29 5.91
C GLY A 86 10.19 -6.17 5.65
N ARG A 87 10.42 -5.35 6.68
CA ARG A 87 11.40 -4.26 6.69
C ARG A 87 12.64 -4.63 7.49
N PRO A 88 13.80 -4.05 7.18
CA PRO A 88 14.08 -3.04 6.15
C PRO A 88 14.05 -3.58 4.72
N GLU A 89 14.36 -4.84 4.51
CA GLU A 89 14.27 -5.62 3.28
C GLU A 89 13.77 -7.04 3.57
N SER A 90 13.35 -7.75 2.56
CA SER A 90 12.91 -9.13 2.70
C SER A 90 13.01 -9.89 1.37
N PRO A 91 13.05 -11.24 1.41
CA PRO A 91 13.14 -12.05 0.20
C PRO A 91 12.04 -11.73 -0.81
N LEU A 92 10.79 -11.56 -0.35
CA LEU A 92 9.66 -11.32 -1.24
C LEU A 92 9.66 -9.89 -1.80
N SER A 93 9.89 -8.87 -0.96
CA SER A 93 9.92 -7.48 -1.45
C SER A 93 11.05 -7.25 -2.45
N ASN A 94 12.20 -7.87 -2.23
CA ASN A 94 13.34 -7.84 -3.13
C ASN A 94 12.99 -8.52 -4.48
N LEU A 95 12.39 -9.72 -4.43
CA LEU A 95 11.95 -10.44 -5.63
C LEU A 95 10.95 -9.63 -6.45
N LEU A 96 9.93 -9.03 -5.82
CA LEU A 96 8.92 -8.27 -6.54
C LEU A 96 9.50 -7.04 -7.22
N SER A 97 10.45 -6.37 -6.57
CA SER A 97 11.18 -5.23 -7.17
C SER A 97 12.06 -5.67 -8.35
N ASP A 98 12.70 -6.84 -8.25
CA ASP A 98 13.46 -7.42 -9.36
C ASP A 98 12.55 -7.80 -10.53
N ILE A 99 11.32 -8.29 -10.26
CA ILE A 99 10.32 -8.61 -11.29
C ILE A 99 9.89 -7.33 -12.04
N LEU A 100 9.77 -6.19 -11.37
CA LEU A 100 9.47 -4.93 -12.04
C LEU A 100 10.58 -4.55 -13.04
N VAL A 101 11.85 -4.68 -12.64
CA VAL A 101 13.00 -4.43 -13.55
C VAL A 101 13.00 -5.44 -14.70
N TRP A 102 12.82 -6.74 -14.38
CA TRP A 102 12.73 -7.81 -15.38
C TRP A 102 11.61 -7.56 -16.40
N SER A 103 10.48 -7.00 -15.96
CA SER A 103 9.34 -6.73 -16.85
C SER A 103 9.65 -5.70 -17.92
N GLY A 104 10.67 -4.86 -17.72
CA GLY A 104 11.11 -3.87 -18.70
C GLY A 104 11.33 -4.47 -20.09
N LYS A 105 11.91 -5.69 -20.16
CA LYS A 105 12.13 -6.39 -21.45
C LYS A 105 10.84 -6.67 -22.23
N LEU A 106 9.70 -6.81 -21.53
CA LEU A 106 8.40 -7.08 -22.15
C LEU A 106 7.84 -5.85 -22.87
N TYR A 107 8.29 -4.66 -22.46
CA TYR A 107 7.79 -3.38 -22.93
C TYR A 107 8.86 -2.55 -23.66
N GLY A 108 10.05 -3.12 -23.91
CA GLY A 108 11.16 -2.41 -24.57
C GLY A 108 11.79 -1.34 -23.68
N GLU A 109 11.66 -1.46 -22.36
CA GLU A 109 12.24 -0.57 -21.36
C GLU A 109 13.51 -1.17 -20.73
N LYS A 110 14.40 -0.29 -20.27
CA LYS A 110 15.64 -0.68 -19.59
C LYS A 110 15.76 0.12 -18.29
N PRO A 111 15.04 -0.27 -17.24
CA PRO A 111 15.12 0.43 -15.96
C PRO A 111 16.51 0.26 -15.33
N ASP A 112 17.02 1.34 -14.72
CA ASP A 112 18.23 1.31 -13.91
C ASP A 112 17.99 0.63 -12.55
N PHE A 113 16.75 0.74 -12.03
CA PHE A 113 16.32 0.06 -10.80
C PHE A 113 14.79 0.00 -10.70
N GLY A 114 14.31 -0.76 -9.72
CA GLY A 114 12.90 -0.91 -9.42
C GLY A 114 12.56 -0.63 -7.96
N VAL A 115 11.33 -0.16 -7.71
CA VAL A 115 10.78 0.07 -6.37
C VAL A 115 9.38 -0.52 -6.28
N TYR A 116 9.14 -1.35 -5.25
CA TYR A 116 7.83 -1.91 -4.91
C TYR A 116 7.50 -1.62 -3.44
N ASN A 117 6.28 -1.20 -3.13
CA ASN A 117 5.91 -0.92 -1.76
C ASN A 117 5.58 -2.19 -0.98
N ILE A 118 6.18 -2.35 0.19
CA ILE A 118 5.90 -3.49 1.09
C ILE A 118 4.43 -3.53 1.51
N GLY A 119 3.79 -2.37 1.68
CA GLY A 119 2.36 -2.29 1.99
C GLY A 119 1.44 -2.90 0.94
N GLY A 120 1.91 -3.01 -0.30
CA GLY A 120 1.21 -3.67 -1.42
C GLY A 120 1.29 -5.19 -1.38
N ILE A 121 2.21 -5.78 -0.60
CA ILE A 121 2.39 -7.22 -0.44
C ILE A 121 1.48 -7.71 0.68
N ARG A 122 0.50 -8.55 0.36
CA ARG A 122 -0.58 -8.89 1.30
C ARG A 122 -0.47 -10.30 1.90
N ALA A 123 0.37 -11.14 1.33
CA ALA A 123 0.66 -12.50 1.81
C ALA A 123 2.15 -12.84 1.61
N SER A 124 2.57 -13.95 2.17
CA SER A 124 3.89 -14.57 1.94
C SER A 124 3.71 -15.82 1.10
N LEU A 125 4.76 -16.23 0.38
CA LEU A 125 4.79 -17.51 -0.30
C LEU A 125 5.39 -18.58 0.62
N ALA A 126 4.68 -19.67 0.84
CA ALA A 126 5.20 -20.80 1.60
C ALA A 126 6.27 -21.56 0.77
N GLN A 127 7.14 -22.29 1.46
CA GLN A 127 8.05 -23.23 0.79
C GLN A 127 7.23 -24.29 0.03
N GLY A 128 7.60 -24.60 -1.19
CA GLY A 128 6.93 -25.60 -2.02
C GLY A 128 6.33 -25.02 -3.29
N ASP A 129 5.19 -25.56 -3.69
CA ASP A 129 4.49 -25.16 -4.90
C ASP A 129 3.90 -23.74 -4.74
N ILE A 130 3.94 -22.98 -5.83
CA ILE A 130 3.33 -21.64 -5.94
C ILE A 130 2.18 -21.74 -6.91
N THR A 131 0.97 -21.48 -6.45
CA THR A 131 -0.25 -21.51 -7.25
C THR A 131 -0.65 -20.13 -7.77
N ILE A 132 -1.62 -20.10 -8.66
CA ILE A 132 -2.25 -18.82 -9.09
C ILE A 132 -2.85 -18.11 -7.86
N GLY A 133 -3.53 -18.85 -6.98
CA GLY A 133 -4.13 -18.29 -5.75
C GLY A 133 -3.10 -17.61 -4.86
N ASP A 134 -1.93 -18.21 -4.65
CA ASP A 134 -0.86 -17.62 -3.85
C ASP A 134 -0.41 -16.26 -4.43
N VAL A 135 -0.34 -16.14 -5.76
CA VAL A 135 0.02 -14.88 -6.40
C VAL A 135 -1.09 -13.83 -6.23
N PHE A 136 -2.36 -14.23 -6.29
CA PHE A 136 -3.48 -13.33 -6.00
C PHE A 136 -3.46 -12.84 -4.55
N ASP A 137 -3.12 -13.73 -3.61
CA ASP A 137 -3.00 -13.35 -2.19
C ASP A 137 -1.83 -12.40 -1.94
N VAL A 138 -0.69 -12.59 -2.63
CA VAL A 138 0.48 -11.70 -2.55
C VAL A 138 0.18 -10.32 -3.15
N ALA A 139 -0.43 -10.25 -4.33
CA ALA A 139 -0.65 -9.03 -5.10
C ALA A 139 -2.13 -8.88 -5.53
N PRO A 140 -3.08 -8.67 -4.60
CA PRO A 140 -4.52 -8.62 -4.91
C PRO A 140 -4.96 -7.34 -5.62
N PHE A 141 -4.14 -6.30 -5.61
CA PHE A 141 -4.48 -5.02 -6.21
C PHE A 141 -4.32 -5.03 -7.74
N GLU A 142 -5.06 -4.16 -8.40
CA GLU A 142 -4.99 -3.97 -9.87
C GLU A 142 -3.91 -2.96 -10.28
N ASN A 143 -2.81 -2.89 -9.52
CA ASN A 143 -1.70 -2.04 -9.85
C ASN A 143 -0.99 -2.54 -11.10
N LYS A 144 -0.68 -1.62 -12.00
CA LYS A 144 0.05 -1.89 -13.25
C LYS A 144 1.46 -1.34 -13.17
N VAL A 145 2.40 -2.04 -13.84
CA VAL A 145 3.76 -1.54 -13.95
C VAL A 145 3.79 -0.25 -14.75
N CYS A 146 4.64 0.65 -14.35
CA CYS A 146 4.98 1.84 -15.09
C CYS A 146 6.49 2.11 -15.07
N PHE A 147 6.94 2.86 -16.06
CA PHE A 147 8.33 3.27 -16.20
C PHE A 147 8.37 4.79 -16.23
N LEU A 148 9.28 5.38 -15.48
CA LEU A 148 9.39 6.83 -15.37
C LEU A 148 10.84 7.24 -15.21
N THR A 149 11.17 8.49 -15.52
CA THR A 149 12.51 9.04 -15.38
C THR A 149 12.56 10.01 -14.22
N LEU A 150 13.54 9.83 -13.33
CA LEU A 150 13.85 10.75 -12.24
C LEU A 150 15.25 11.35 -12.42
N SER A 151 15.43 12.62 -12.06
CA SER A 151 16.78 13.18 -11.89
C SER A 151 17.45 12.52 -10.67
N GLY A 152 18.78 12.48 -10.65
CA GLY A 152 19.53 11.93 -9.52
C GLY A 152 19.23 12.64 -8.20
N GLU A 153 18.95 13.95 -8.23
CA GLU A 153 18.46 14.69 -7.07
C GLU A 153 17.15 14.09 -6.53
N LYS A 154 16.19 13.78 -7.41
CA LYS A 154 14.91 13.16 -7.04
C LYS A 154 15.05 11.69 -6.64
N VAL A 155 16.02 10.99 -7.18
CA VAL A 155 16.37 9.64 -6.72
C VAL A 155 16.92 9.69 -5.30
N LEU A 156 17.81 10.63 -4.97
CA LEU A 156 18.31 10.80 -3.60
C LEU A 156 17.17 11.14 -2.63
N GLU A 157 16.24 12.00 -3.03
CA GLU A 157 15.03 12.30 -2.26
C GLU A 157 14.20 11.02 -2.04
N LEU A 158 13.99 10.21 -3.08
CA LEU A 158 13.26 8.94 -3.01
C LEU A 158 13.94 7.96 -2.04
N MET A 159 15.29 7.84 -2.10
CA MET A 159 16.02 6.97 -1.17
C MET A 159 15.88 7.44 0.28
N GLY A 160 15.85 8.76 0.51
CA GLY A 160 15.53 9.34 1.82
C GLY A 160 14.11 9.00 2.29
N GLN A 161 13.14 9.02 1.39
CA GLN A 161 11.75 8.66 1.68
C GLN A 161 11.60 7.16 1.99
N ILE A 162 12.32 6.30 1.26
CA ILE A 162 12.39 4.86 1.55
C ILE A 162 13.03 4.61 2.91
N ALA A 163 14.13 5.28 3.21
CA ALA A 163 14.78 5.21 4.52
C ALA A 163 13.83 5.61 5.65
N TYR A 164 13.13 6.76 5.51
CA TYR A 164 12.17 7.26 6.50
C TYR A 164 11.06 6.26 6.81
N ARG A 165 10.68 5.42 5.87
CA ARG A 165 9.71 4.34 6.06
C ARG A 165 10.30 3.07 6.71
N GLY A 166 11.60 3.08 6.99
CA GLY A 166 12.33 1.92 7.52
C GLY A 166 12.63 0.87 6.47
N GLY A 167 12.60 1.25 5.19
CA GLY A 167 12.83 0.36 4.05
C GLY A 167 11.57 0.06 3.24
N GLU A 168 11.75 -0.27 1.99
CA GLU A 168 10.75 -0.73 1.02
C GLU A 168 11.40 -1.77 0.07
N GLY A 169 10.62 -2.40 -0.81
CA GLY A 169 11.19 -3.24 -1.84
C GLY A 169 12.01 -2.42 -2.84
N VAL A 170 13.28 -2.76 -2.98
CA VAL A 170 14.17 -2.19 -4.00
C VAL A 170 14.85 -3.31 -4.78
N SER A 171 15.13 -3.07 -6.07
CA SER A 171 15.79 -4.07 -6.90
C SER A 171 17.28 -4.23 -6.56
N ARG A 172 17.87 -5.30 -7.05
CA ARG A 172 19.25 -5.72 -6.73
C ARG A 172 20.33 -4.68 -7.03
N GLU A 173 20.05 -3.74 -7.89
CA GLU A 173 20.98 -2.65 -8.27
C GLU A 173 21.13 -1.61 -7.14
N VAL A 174 20.16 -1.53 -6.24
CA VAL A 174 20.11 -0.53 -5.17
C VAL A 174 20.80 -1.05 -3.91
N ARG A 175 21.57 -0.19 -3.26
CA ARG A 175 22.06 -0.41 -1.90
C ARG A 175 21.84 0.84 -1.06
N LEU A 176 21.22 0.66 0.09
CA LEU A 176 20.94 1.72 1.07
C LEU A 176 21.59 1.36 2.41
N VAL A 177 22.17 2.36 3.06
CA VAL A 177 22.53 2.32 4.48
C VAL A 177 21.64 3.33 5.17
N ILE A 178 20.93 2.89 6.19
CA ILE A 178 20.01 3.74 6.97
C ILE A 178 20.35 3.62 8.46
N THR A 179 20.04 4.65 9.23
CA THR A 179 20.17 4.62 10.69
C THR A 179 19.02 3.91 11.37
N LYS A 180 19.14 3.57 12.67
CA LYS A 180 18.03 3.09 13.50
C LYS A 180 16.87 4.07 13.59
N ASP A 181 17.13 5.37 13.40
CA ASP A 181 16.12 6.44 13.35
C ASP A 181 15.54 6.65 11.92
N ASN A 182 15.77 5.69 11.02
CA ASN A 182 15.26 5.71 9.65
C ASN A 182 15.76 6.89 8.80
N LYS A 183 16.99 7.33 9.01
CA LYS A 183 17.63 8.36 8.17
C LYS A 183 18.55 7.70 7.15
N LEU A 184 18.54 8.23 5.94
CA LEU A 184 19.45 7.80 4.90
C LEU A 184 20.89 8.23 5.24
N VAL A 185 21.81 7.29 5.24
CA VAL A 185 23.26 7.53 5.39
C VAL A 185 23.92 7.50 4.02
N ARG A 186 23.60 6.47 3.22
CA ARG A 186 24.20 6.26 1.91
C ARG A 186 23.23 5.55 0.98
N ALA A 187 23.31 5.91 -0.32
CA ALA A 187 22.58 5.24 -1.38
C ALA A 187 23.46 5.06 -2.61
N THR A 188 23.45 3.87 -3.20
CA THR A 188 24.15 3.59 -4.45
C THR A 188 23.23 2.83 -5.42
N ILE A 189 23.46 3.00 -6.73
CA ILE A 189 22.82 2.24 -7.80
C ILE A 189 23.90 1.65 -8.70
N GLY A 190 23.83 0.34 -8.95
CA GLY A 190 24.86 -0.35 -9.73
C GLY A 190 26.26 -0.25 -9.10
N GLY A 191 26.34 -0.12 -7.77
CA GLY A 191 27.60 0.05 -7.02
C GLY A 191 28.21 1.45 -7.09
N LYS A 192 27.53 2.42 -7.72
CA LYS A 192 28.01 3.81 -7.87
C LYS A 192 27.16 4.76 -7.03
N GLU A 193 27.81 5.80 -6.49
CA GLU A 193 27.11 6.93 -5.88
C GLU A 193 26.16 7.58 -6.87
N ILE A 194 25.03 8.07 -6.38
CA ILE A 194 24.01 8.70 -7.21
C ILE A 194 24.46 10.11 -7.56
N ASP A 195 24.78 10.35 -8.84
CA ASP A 195 25.05 11.71 -9.34
C ASP A 195 23.73 12.50 -9.41
N PRO A 196 23.59 13.61 -8.66
CA PRO A 196 22.38 14.43 -8.68
C PRO A 196 21.96 14.94 -10.07
N LYS A 197 22.92 15.07 -10.99
CA LYS A 197 22.71 15.57 -12.35
C LYS A 197 22.37 14.48 -13.37
N ALA A 198 22.56 13.21 -13.00
CA ALA A 198 22.21 12.08 -13.85
C ALA A 198 20.70 11.90 -13.95
N SER A 199 20.26 11.12 -14.93
CA SER A 199 18.87 10.68 -15.06
C SER A 199 18.82 9.18 -14.90
N PHE A 200 17.78 8.68 -14.23
CA PHE A 200 17.57 7.27 -13.93
C PHE A 200 16.22 6.82 -14.44
N ARG A 201 16.16 5.72 -15.16
CA ARG A 201 14.93 5.06 -15.58
C ARG A 201 14.47 4.11 -14.48
N VAL A 202 13.29 4.29 -13.94
CA VAL A 202 12.77 3.56 -12.78
C VAL A 202 11.57 2.74 -13.20
N ALA A 203 11.54 1.46 -12.78
CA ALA A 203 10.37 0.61 -12.85
C ALA A 203 9.63 0.67 -11.50
N THR A 204 8.33 0.95 -11.54
CA THR A 204 7.50 0.95 -10.35
C THR A 204 6.06 0.63 -10.73
N ILE A 205 5.12 0.83 -9.81
CA ILE A 205 3.68 0.65 -10.05
C ILE A 205 2.98 2.01 -10.13
N ASP A 206 1.87 2.05 -10.85
CA ASP A 206 1.04 3.24 -11.04
C ASP A 206 0.65 3.92 -9.71
N TYR A 207 0.33 3.12 -8.68
CA TYR A 207 0.07 3.61 -7.32
C TYR A 207 1.21 4.47 -6.77
N LEU A 208 2.45 4.01 -6.89
CA LEU A 208 3.64 4.73 -6.39
C LEU A 208 3.99 5.93 -7.26
N SER A 209 3.79 5.85 -8.58
CA SER A 209 4.05 6.97 -9.48
C SER A 209 3.22 8.22 -9.13
N GLY A 210 2.04 8.02 -8.50
CA GLY A 210 1.23 9.09 -7.93
C GLY A 210 1.78 9.71 -6.63
N GLY A 211 2.94 9.25 -6.12
CA GLY A 211 3.56 9.73 -4.88
C GLY A 211 2.91 9.20 -3.61
N ASN A 212 2.21 8.08 -3.71
CA ASN A 212 1.61 7.41 -2.56
C ASN A 212 2.68 6.79 -1.66
N ASP A 213 2.27 6.32 -0.49
CA ASP A 213 3.18 5.78 0.54
C ASP A 213 4.31 6.75 0.93
N ARG A 214 4.04 8.06 0.87
CA ARG A 214 5.01 9.14 1.16
C ARG A 214 6.23 9.17 0.24
N MET A 215 6.19 8.48 -0.90
CA MET A 215 7.25 8.52 -1.92
C MET A 215 6.96 9.63 -2.94
N THR A 216 6.85 10.86 -2.44
CA THR A 216 6.43 12.03 -3.21
C THR A 216 7.43 12.45 -4.28
N ALA A 217 8.69 11.99 -4.20
CA ALA A 217 9.70 12.21 -5.23
C ALA A 217 9.24 11.71 -6.62
N PHE A 218 8.42 10.67 -6.67
CA PHE A 218 7.85 10.16 -7.91
C PHE A 218 6.99 11.19 -8.67
N LYS A 219 6.36 12.15 -7.96
CA LYS A 219 5.55 13.21 -8.60
C LYS A 219 6.38 14.14 -9.50
N SER A 220 7.70 14.17 -9.29
CA SER A 220 8.62 14.98 -10.11
C SER A 220 9.18 14.23 -11.31
N CYS A 221 8.60 13.08 -11.64
CA CYS A 221 9.05 12.28 -12.78
C CYS A 221 8.80 12.96 -14.11
N THR A 222 9.63 12.63 -15.08
CA THR A 222 9.44 12.92 -16.49
C THR A 222 9.30 11.62 -17.25
N ASP A 223 8.84 11.70 -18.49
CA ASP A 223 8.71 10.53 -19.37
C ASP A 223 8.01 9.35 -18.70
N LEU A 224 6.86 9.64 -18.06
CA LEU A 224 6.04 8.63 -17.44
C LEU A 224 5.32 7.79 -18.51
N ARG A 225 5.65 6.51 -18.55
CA ARG A 225 4.99 5.52 -19.40
C ARG A 225 4.16 4.57 -18.53
N LEU A 226 2.86 4.79 -18.51
CA LEU A 226 1.89 3.88 -17.90
C LEU A 226 1.53 2.79 -18.91
N ILE A 227 1.65 1.54 -18.49
CA ILE A 227 1.19 0.41 -19.32
C ILE A 227 -0.26 0.12 -18.93
N THR A 228 -1.19 0.32 -19.87
CA THR A 228 -2.63 0.27 -19.59
C THR A 228 -3.27 -1.09 -19.82
N THR A 229 -2.57 -2.01 -20.48
CA THR A 229 -3.05 -3.35 -20.77
C THR A 229 -3.10 -4.23 -19.51
N ASP A 230 -3.98 -5.22 -19.48
CA ASP A 230 -4.17 -6.06 -18.29
C ASP A 230 -2.99 -7.02 -18.04
N ASP A 231 -2.21 -7.32 -19.07
CA ASP A 231 -1.00 -8.11 -18.94
C ASP A 231 0.14 -7.40 -18.19
N ALA A 232 -0.03 -6.10 -17.90
CA ALA A 232 0.85 -5.28 -17.08
C ALA A 232 0.45 -5.22 -15.60
N LEU A 233 -0.65 -5.88 -15.22
CA LEU A 233 -0.98 -6.05 -13.80
C LEU A 233 0.17 -6.74 -13.07
N THR A 234 0.49 -6.26 -11.88
CA THR A 234 1.63 -6.77 -11.11
C THR A 234 1.53 -8.29 -10.91
N ARG A 235 0.33 -8.80 -10.60
CA ARG A 235 0.11 -10.25 -10.46
C ARG A 235 0.38 -11.02 -11.76
N GLU A 236 0.03 -10.46 -12.92
CA GLU A 236 0.31 -11.09 -14.22
C GLU A 236 1.82 -11.14 -14.49
N LEU A 237 2.55 -10.09 -14.14
CA LEU A 237 4.01 -10.06 -14.26
C LEU A 237 4.67 -11.08 -13.34
N ILE A 238 4.20 -11.23 -12.11
CA ILE A 238 4.67 -12.24 -11.16
C ILE A 238 4.43 -13.64 -11.75
N MET A 239 3.22 -13.92 -12.24
CA MET A 239 2.89 -15.22 -12.85
C MET A 239 3.74 -15.49 -14.10
N LYS A 240 3.95 -14.52 -14.97
CA LYS A 240 4.81 -14.64 -16.14
C LYS A 240 6.26 -14.96 -15.76
N TYR A 241 6.79 -14.24 -14.76
CA TYR A 241 8.13 -14.47 -14.24
C TYR A 241 8.29 -15.89 -13.68
N ILE A 242 7.37 -16.34 -12.83
CA ILE A 242 7.38 -17.68 -12.25
C ILE A 242 7.34 -18.74 -13.35
N LYS A 243 6.45 -18.60 -14.34
CA LYS A 243 6.34 -19.53 -15.48
C LYS A 243 7.63 -19.56 -16.31
N GLU A 244 8.26 -18.42 -16.56
CA GLU A 244 9.54 -18.35 -17.31
C GLU A 244 10.65 -19.09 -16.54
N ARG A 245 10.76 -18.87 -15.21
CA ARG A 245 11.74 -19.60 -14.38
C ARG A 245 11.50 -21.10 -14.40
N THR A 246 10.25 -21.50 -14.22
CA THR A 246 9.84 -22.92 -14.22
C THR A 246 10.13 -23.59 -15.58
N ALA A 247 9.83 -22.92 -16.69
CA ALA A 247 10.13 -23.42 -18.03
C ALA A 247 11.64 -23.58 -18.29
N ALA A 248 12.47 -22.77 -17.60
CA ALA A 248 13.93 -22.90 -17.61
C ALA A 248 14.47 -23.95 -16.61
N GLY A 249 13.60 -24.72 -15.93
CA GLY A 249 14.00 -25.69 -14.91
C GLY A 249 14.54 -25.06 -13.62
N GLN A 250 14.21 -23.77 -13.35
CA GLN A 250 14.72 -23.01 -12.23
C GLN A 250 13.66 -22.82 -11.16
N LEU A 251 14.08 -22.79 -9.91
CA LEU A 251 13.23 -22.44 -8.78
C LEU A 251 13.04 -20.91 -8.69
N VAL A 252 11.96 -20.51 -8.02
CA VAL A 252 11.70 -19.11 -7.70
C VAL A 252 12.41 -18.78 -6.38
N GLU A 253 13.41 -17.94 -6.44
CA GLU A 253 14.24 -17.58 -5.30
C GLU A 253 14.17 -16.08 -5.05
N GLY A 254 14.15 -15.71 -3.77
CA GLY A 254 14.33 -14.36 -3.28
C GLY A 254 15.26 -14.41 -2.08
N ALA A 255 16.05 -13.35 -1.91
CA ALA A 255 17.00 -13.25 -0.78
C ALA A 255 16.95 -11.84 -0.18
N ALA A 256 17.14 -11.76 1.14
CA ALA A 256 17.57 -10.55 1.79
C ALA A 256 19.10 -10.52 1.67
N ASP A 257 19.60 -9.80 0.67
CA ASP A 257 21.01 -9.82 0.24
C ASP A 257 21.75 -8.52 0.58
N GLY A 258 21.26 -7.77 1.58
CA GLY A 258 21.86 -6.54 2.06
C GLY A 258 21.59 -5.33 1.19
N ARG A 259 20.41 -5.26 0.56
CA ARG A 259 20.01 -4.08 -0.21
C ARG A 259 19.76 -2.88 0.69
N ILE A 260 19.21 -3.12 1.87
CA ILE A 260 18.98 -2.08 2.88
C ILE A 260 19.55 -2.54 4.22
N ILE A 261 20.63 -1.89 4.65
CA ILE A 261 21.34 -2.19 5.88
C ILE A 261 21.02 -1.10 6.90
N VAL A 262 20.70 -1.51 8.13
CA VAL A 262 20.58 -0.61 9.30
C VAL A 262 21.92 -0.61 10.02
N GLU A 263 22.61 0.53 10.03
CA GLU A 263 23.85 0.66 10.79
C GLU A 263 23.57 0.89 12.29
N GLU A 264 24.48 0.44 13.12
CA GLU A 264 24.37 0.49 14.57
C GLU A 264 24.57 1.89 15.17
#